data_d734394521ceadee0e42890b4f3c3a3e
#
_entry.id   d734394521ceadee0e42890b4f3c3a3e
#
_cell.length_a   1.000
_cell.length_b   1.000
_cell.length_c   1.000
_cell.angle_alpha   90.00
_cell.angle_beta   90.00
_cell.angle_gamma   90.00
#
_symmetry.space_group_name_H-M   'P 1'
#
loop_
_entity.id
_entity.type
_entity.pdbx_description
1 polymer ?
#
loop_
_entity_poly.entity_id
_entity_poly.type
_entity_poly.pdbx_seq_one_letter_code
_entity_poly.pdbx_strand_id
1 'polypeptide(L)'
;LRVANILQKVDIRPGNILCLTFTDAAAFNMRQRLVGLLGRDAYRVAIHTFHTFGVEVINRYPEYFYNGAIFLPADDVTQTEILEGIFEELEYDNPIRSEHKDQFVYLNPVKKAIEYLKKAGLTPKEFASILEANKKESSLIDPFISATLTDRVSKKMIPGLENVISELSRISSRSLPGGYKSLATTISQSLTDAVNEANESGGTAPITEWKKTWTAKSDDKLTHVVDVSQESR
;
A
#
# COMPACT_ATOMS: atom_id res chain seq x y z
N LEU A 1 -4.98 -0.42 -35.67
CA LEU A 1 -4.56 0.47 -36.77
C LEU A 1 -3.09 0.92 -36.66
N ARG A 2 -2.63 1.42 -35.48
CA ARG A 2 -1.26 1.97 -35.33
C ARG A 2 -0.17 0.92 -35.56
N VAL A 3 -0.30 -0.26 -34.97
CA VAL A 3 0.64 -1.39 -35.13
C VAL A 3 0.69 -1.88 -36.60
N ALA A 4 -0.48 -2.05 -37.22
CA ALA A 4 -0.56 -2.46 -38.62
C ALA A 4 0.12 -1.42 -39.55
N ASN A 5 -0.09 -0.14 -39.27
CA ASN A 5 0.51 0.95 -40.04
C ASN A 5 2.04 1.00 -39.87
N ILE A 6 2.54 0.72 -38.66
CA ILE A 6 4.01 0.61 -38.43
C ILE A 6 4.60 -0.54 -39.24
N LEU A 7 4.01 -1.72 -39.18
CA LEU A 7 4.47 -2.91 -39.88
C LEU A 7 4.40 -2.79 -41.42
N GLN A 8 3.49 -1.96 -41.92
CA GLN A 8 3.36 -1.71 -43.36
C GLN A 8 4.32 -0.63 -43.88
N LYS A 9 4.74 0.32 -43.03
CA LYS A 9 5.52 1.50 -43.44
C LYS A 9 6.98 1.44 -43.01
N VAL A 10 7.31 0.62 -42.06
CA VAL A 10 8.65 0.52 -41.47
C VAL A 10 9.14 -0.92 -41.62
N ASP A 11 10.38 -1.10 -42.08
CA ASP A 11 11.00 -2.42 -42.13
C ASP A 11 11.41 -2.91 -40.75
N ILE A 12 10.38 -3.33 -39.96
CA ILE A 12 10.51 -3.87 -38.60
C ILE A 12 9.89 -5.26 -38.54
N ARG A 13 10.54 -6.19 -37.85
CA ARG A 13 9.99 -7.53 -37.63
C ARG A 13 8.80 -7.43 -36.64
N PRO A 14 7.67 -8.12 -36.92
CA PRO A 14 6.51 -8.11 -36.02
C PRO A 14 6.84 -8.46 -34.54
N GLY A 15 7.79 -9.39 -34.32
CA GLY A 15 8.26 -9.80 -33.00
C GLY A 15 9.02 -8.71 -32.20
N ASN A 16 9.40 -7.61 -32.87
CA ASN A 16 10.03 -6.48 -32.20
C ASN A 16 9.00 -5.46 -31.66
N ILE A 17 7.70 -5.73 -31.84
CA ILE A 17 6.62 -4.89 -31.34
C ILE A 17 5.99 -5.57 -30.14
N LEU A 18 5.99 -4.89 -28.99
CA LEU A 18 5.32 -5.29 -27.78
C LEU A 18 4.08 -4.40 -27.57
N CYS A 19 2.94 -5.03 -27.38
CA CYS A 19 1.68 -4.39 -26.99
C CYS A 19 1.28 -4.87 -25.60
N LEU A 20 1.08 -3.94 -24.68
CA LEU A 20 0.64 -4.25 -23.32
C LEU A 20 -0.77 -3.72 -23.08
N THR A 21 -1.56 -4.50 -22.35
CA THR A 21 -2.93 -4.16 -21.94
C THR A 21 -3.21 -4.64 -20.52
N PHE A 22 -4.33 -4.22 -19.94
CA PHE A 22 -4.69 -4.59 -18.57
C PHE A 22 -5.44 -5.92 -18.46
N THR A 23 -6.19 -6.31 -19.49
CA THR A 23 -7.05 -7.50 -19.43
C THR A 23 -6.77 -8.46 -20.58
N ASP A 24 -6.97 -9.76 -20.33
CA ASP A 24 -6.82 -10.80 -21.34
C ASP A 24 -7.85 -10.64 -22.46
N ALA A 25 -9.06 -10.21 -22.15
CA ALA A 25 -10.07 -9.88 -23.15
C ALA A 25 -9.61 -8.76 -24.10
N ALA A 26 -8.94 -7.72 -23.58
CA ALA A 26 -8.39 -6.66 -24.41
C ALA A 26 -7.21 -7.16 -25.27
N ALA A 27 -6.34 -8.01 -24.72
CA ALA A 27 -5.26 -8.65 -25.48
C ALA A 27 -5.81 -9.52 -26.63
N PHE A 28 -6.82 -10.33 -26.34
CA PHE A 28 -7.50 -11.16 -27.33
C PHE A 28 -8.15 -10.30 -28.44
N ASN A 29 -8.91 -9.29 -28.07
CA ASN A 29 -9.57 -8.39 -29.03
C ASN A 29 -8.54 -7.64 -29.89
N MET A 30 -7.43 -7.21 -29.31
CA MET A 30 -6.33 -6.57 -30.05
C MET A 30 -5.73 -7.52 -31.05
N ARG A 31 -5.49 -8.77 -30.67
CA ARG A 31 -4.97 -9.83 -31.57
C ARG A 31 -5.94 -10.10 -32.71
N GLN A 32 -7.22 -10.26 -32.45
CA GLN A 32 -8.25 -10.50 -33.46
C GLN A 32 -8.29 -9.36 -34.51
N ARG A 33 -8.25 -8.11 -34.07
CA ARG A 33 -8.20 -6.95 -34.95
C ARG A 33 -6.93 -6.90 -35.81
N LEU A 34 -5.78 -7.27 -35.23
CA LEU A 34 -4.52 -7.34 -35.96
C LEU A 34 -4.53 -8.47 -36.99
N VAL A 35 -5.09 -9.63 -36.67
CA VAL A 35 -5.25 -10.75 -37.61
C VAL A 35 -6.09 -10.32 -38.82
N GLY A 36 -7.17 -9.57 -38.62
CA GLY A 36 -8.00 -9.03 -39.69
C GLY A 36 -7.24 -8.06 -40.63
N LEU A 37 -6.18 -7.40 -40.14
CA LEU A 37 -5.41 -6.40 -40.88
C LEU A 37 -4.10 -6.97 -41.53
N LEU A 38 -3.45 -7.92 -40.86
CA LEU A 38 -2.10 -8.40 -41.19
C LEU A 38 -2.05 -9.90 -41.42
N GLY A 39 -3.16 -10.62 -41.28
CA GLY A 39 -3.19 -12.06 -41.43
C GLY A 39 -2.26 -12.75 -40.40
N ARG A 40 -1.45 -13.69 -40.90
CA ARG A 40 -0.54 -14.51 -40.09
C ARG A 40 0.54 -13.74 -39.35
N ASP A 41 0.95 -12.61 -39.83
CA ASP A 41 2.02 -11.79 -39.22
C ASP A 41 1.56 -11.18 -37.88
N ALA A 42 0.25 -11.04 -37.66
CA ALA A 42 -0.32 -10.61 -36.39
C ALA A 42 0.04 -11.55 -35.22
N TYR A 43 0.23 -12.84 -35.47
CA TYR A 43 0.61 -13.82 -34.43
C TYR A 43 2.06 -13.66 -33.96
N ARG A 44 2.89 -12.99 -34.73
CA ARG A 44 4.28 -12.69 -34.37
C ARG A 44 4.43 -11.44 -33.53
N VAL A 45 3.40 -10.59 -33.45
CA VAL A 45 3.37 -9.42 -32.56
C VAL A 45 3.16 -9.89 -31.13
N ALA A 46 4.04 -9.47 -30.22
CA ALA A 46 3.91 -9.77 -28.80
C ALA A 46 2.76 -8.93 -28.20
N ILE A 47 1.67 -9.60 -27.82
CA ILE A 47 0.51 -8.95 -27.20
C ILE A 47 0.24 -9.66 -25.88
N HIS A 48 0.44 -8.97 -24.78
CA HIS A 48 0.34 -9.51 -23.43
C HIS A 48 -0.42 -8.56 -22.50
N THR A 49 -0.92 -9.10 -21.38
CA THR A 49 -1.20 -8.25 -20.22
C THR A 49 0.11 -7.93 -19.51
N PHE A 50 0.10 -6.91 -18.62
CA PHE A 50 1.27 -6.59 -17.80
C PHE A 50 1.71 -7.80 -16.97
N HIS A 51 0.76 -8.58 -16.45
CA HIS A 51 1.05 -9.77 -15.66
C HIS A 51 1.68 -10.88 -16.49
N THR A 52 1.09 -11.23 -17.65
CA THR A 52 1.63 -12.28 -18.51
C THR A 52 2.99 -11.91 -19.08
N PHE A 53 3.22 -10.64 -19.38
CA PHE A 53 4.53 -10.15 -19.79
C PHE A 53 5.56 -10.25 -18.66
N GLY A 54 5.19 -9.88 -17.43
CA GLY A 54 6.07 -10.03 -16.27
C GLY A 54 6.48 -11.47 -16.02
N VAL A 55 5.53 -12.42 -16.09
CA VAL A 55 5.83 -13.86 -15.99
C VAL A 55 6.76 -14.33 -17.11
N GLU A 56 6.54 -13.87 -18.34
CA GLU A 56 7.42 -14.22 -19.47
C GLU A 56 8.84 -13.71 -19.25
N VAL A 57 9.02 -12.47 -18.76
CA VAL A 57 10.34 -11.91 -18.46
C VAL A 57 11.04 -12.71 -17.37
N ILE A 58 10.34 -13.03 -16.27
CA ILE A 58 10.89 -13.82 -15.17
C ILE A 58 11.33 -15.19 -15.66
N ASN A 59 10.49 -15.88 -16.43
CA ASN A 59 10.80 -17.23 -16.93
C ASN A 59 11.86 -17.25 -18.06
N ARG A 60 12.03 -16.11 -18.78
CA ARG A 60 13.06 -15.98 -19.80
C ARG A 60 14.46 -15.70 -19.23
N TYR A 61 14.51 -15.06 -18.06
CA TYR A 61 15.74 -14.64 -17.39
C TYR A 61 15.78 -15.13 -15.93
N PRO A 62 15.64 -16.45 -15.71
CA PRO A 62 15.53 -17.01 -14.35
C PRO A 62 16.77 -16.74 -13.50
N GLU A 63 17.93 -16.51 -14.10
CA GLU A 63 19.18 -16.21 -13.41
C GLU A 63 19.15 -14.90 -12.62
N TYR A 64 18.27 -13.97 -12.96
CA TYR A 64 18.06 -12.72 -12.21
C TYR A 64 17.03 -12.84 -11.10
N PHE A 65 16.32 -13.97 -11.03
CA PHE A 65 15.23 -14.20 -10.09
C PHE A 65 15.47 -15.51 -9.34
N TYR A 66 15.30 -15.51 -8.05
CA TYR A 66 15.27 -16.65 -7.11
C TYR A 66 15.93 -17.96 -7.61
N ASN A 67 17.25 -18.01 -7.66
CA ASN A 67 18.02 -19.22 -7.95
C ASN A 67 17.59 -20.00 -9.23
N GLY A 68 17.08 -19.33 -10.24
CA GLY A 68 16.68 -19.95 -11.49
C GLY A 68 15.37 -20.74 -11.45
N ALA A 69 14.54 -20.53 -10.44
CA ALA A 69 13.24 -21.18 -10.35
C ALA A 69 12.25 -20.68 -11.41
N ILE A 70 11.47 -21.60 -11.97
CA ILE A 70 10.34 -21.24 -12.84
C ILE A 70 9.17 -20.81 -11.95
N PHE A 71 8.66 -19.61 -12.17
CA PHE A 71 7.53 -19.08 -11.43
C PHE A 71 6.22 -19.34 -12.17
N LEU A 72 5.23 -19.80 -11.42
CA LEU A 72 3.84 -19.82 -11.82
C LEU A 72 3.09 -18.75 -11.03
N PRO A 73 2.18 -17.99 -11.68
CA PRO A 73 1.33 -17.06 -10.96
C PRO A 73 0.46 -17.81 -9.96
N ALA A 74 0.51 -17.42 -8.68
CA ALA A 74 -0.40 -17.92 -7.68
C ALA A 74 -1.75 -17.21 -7.83
N ASP A 75 -2.81 -17.96 -8.09
CA ASP A 75 -4.18 -17.45 -8.04
C ASP A 75 -4.63 -17.19 -6.59
N ASP A 76 -5.84 -16.64 -6.43
CA ASP A 76 -6.36 -16.30 -5.10
C ASP A 76 -6.51 -17.52 -4.18
N VAL A 77 -6.81 -18.68 -4.72
CA VAL A 77 -6.94 -19.93 -3.94
C VAL A 77 -5.58 -20.37 -3.44
N THR A 78 -4.60 -20.48 -4.34
CA THR A 78 -3.22 -20.85 -4.01
C THR A 78 -2.60 -19.90 -2.99
N GLN A 79 -2.84 -18.58 -3.12
CA GLN A 79 -2.35 -17.61 -2.14
C GLN A 79 -2.98 -17.81 -0.75
N THR A 80 -4.26 -18.15 -0.71
CA THR A 80 -4.99 -18.43 0.53
C THR A 80 -4.44 -19.69 1.19
N GLU A 81 -4.30 -20.78 0.46
CA GLU A 81 -3.74 -22.06 0.95
C GLU A 81 -2.32 -21.89 1.52
N ILE A 82 -1.46 -21.12 0.84
CA ILE A 82 -0.11 -20.81 1.32
C ILE A 82 -0.17 -20.05 2.65
N LEU A 83 -1.05 -19.04 2.76
CA LEU A 83 -1.17 -18.25 3.99
C LEU A 83 -1.79 -19.07 5.14
N GLU A 84 -2.77 -19.91 4.86
CA GLU A 84 -3.35 -20.82 5.85
C GLU A 84 -2.27 -21.77 6.41
N GLY A 85 -1.45 -22.38 5.53
CA GLY A 85 -0.34 -23.21 5.97
C GLY A 85 0.67 -22.45 6.85
N ILE A 86 0.99 -21.20 6.52
CA ILE A 86 1.86 -20.35 7.35
C ILE A 86 1.20 -20.07 8.71
N PHE A 87 -0.10 -19.81 8.75
CA PHE A 87 -0.82 -19.51 10.00
C PHE A 87 -0.91 -20.74 10.91
N GLU A 88 -1.05 -21.93 10.34
CA GLU A 88 -1.02 -23.19 11.09
C GLU A 88 0.32 -23.45 11.77
N GLU A 89 1.44 -23.01 11.16
CA GLU A 89 2.78 -23.11 11.70
C GLU A 89 3.09 -22.06 12.80
N LEU A 90 2.28 -21.00 12.94
CA LEU A 90 2.48 -20.02 14.00
C LEU A 90 2.20 -20.62 15.39
N GLU A 91 2.87 -20.11 16.41
CA GLU A 91 2.61 -20.48 17.81
C GLU A 91 1.14 -20.17 18.19
N TYR A 92 0.56 -21.02 19.05
CA TYR A 92 -0.87 -20.94 19.39
C TYR A 92 -1.28 -19.62 20.04
N ASP A 93 -0.37 -18.97 20.77
CA ASP A 93 -0.55 -17.69 21.43
C ASP A 93 -0.28 -16.48 20.52
N ASN A 94 0.10 -16.72 19.27
CA ASN A 94 0.32 -15.65 18.31
C ASN A 94 -1.02 -14.96 17.97
N PRO A 95 -1.16 -13.64 18.20
CA PRO A 95 -2.42 -12.92 17.94
C PRO A 95 -2.93 -13.03 16.50
N ILE A 96 -2.03 -13.20 15.52
CA ILE A 96 -2.38 -13.31 14.09
C ILE A 96 -3.05 -14.65 13.79
N ARG A 97 -2.74 -15.71 14.57
CA ARG A 97 -3.35 -17.04 14.46
C ARG A 97 -4.79 -17.11 14.97
N SER A 98 -5.36 -16.01 15.45
CA SER A 98 -6.73 -15.99 15.98
C SER A 98 -7.75 -16.55 14.97
N GLU A 99 -8.55 -17.50 15.42
CA GLU A 99 -9.57 -18.18 14.63
C GLU A 99 -10.98 -17.84 15.10
N HIS A 100 -11.90 -17.74 14.16
CA HIS A 100 -13.35 -17.66 14.44
C HIS A 100 -14.11 -18.53 13.44
N LYS A 101 -14.89 -19.49 13.96
CA LYS A 101 -15.66 -20.46 13.14
C LYS A 101 -14.78 -21.20 12.11
N ASP A 102 -13.67 -21.74 12.57
CA ASP A 102 -12.68 -22.48 11.78
C ASP A 102 -12.06 -21.66 10.62
N GLN A 103 -12.01 -20.34 10.77
CA GLN A 103 -11.36 -19.44 9.80
C GLN A 103 -10.42 -18.49 10.52
N PHE A 104 -9.23 -18.27 9.95
CA PHE A 104 -8.28 -17.28 10.45
C PHE A 104 -8.78 -15.86 10.22
N VAL A 105 -9.01 -15.15 11.31
CA VAL A 105 -9.57 -13.79 11.30
C VAL A 105 -8.68 -12.80 10.53
N TYR A 106 -7.37 -12.96 10.64
CA TYR A 106 -6.39 -12.05 10.07
C TYR A 106 -5.86 -12.45 8.69
N LEU A 107 -6.35 -13.54 8.08
CA LEU A 107 -5.87 -14.01 6.78
C LEU A 107 -5.99 -12.95 5.68
N ASN A 108 -7.17 -12.39 5.48
CA ASN A 108 -7.40 -11.36 4.47
C ASN A 108 -6.69 -10.02 4.78
N PRO A 109 -6.67 -9.50 6.03
CA PRO A 109 -5.86 -8.36 6.39
C PRO A 109 -4.37 -8.55 6.11
N VAL A 110 -3.80 -9.72 6.45
CA VAL A 110 -2.38 -10.03 6.20
C VAL A 110 -2.11 -10.15 4.69
N LYS A 111 -2.99 -10.81 3.93
CA LYS A 111 -2.87 -10.89 2.46
C LYS A 111 -2.78 -9.50 1.83
N LYS A 112 -3.67 -8.57 2.22
CA LYS A 112 -3.64 -7.17 1.75
C LYS A 112 -2.36 -6.45 2.18
N ALA A 113 -1.93 -6.61 3.42
CA ALA A 113 -0.71 -5.99 3.90
C ALA A 113 0.52 -6.44 3.09
N ILE A 114 0.64 -7.75 2.82
CA ILE A 114 1.71 -8.30 1.97
C ILE A 114 1.64 -7.71 0.55
N GLU A 115 0.45 -7.58 -0.03
CA GLU A 115 0.27 -6.98 -1.35
C GLU A 115 0.76 -5.53 -1.38
N TYR A 116 0.39 -4.71 -0.39
CA TYR A 116 0.84 -3.32 -0.28
C TYR A 116 2.35 -3.22 -0.09
N LEU A 117 2.93 -4.05 0.78
CA LEU A 117 4.38 -4.06 1.01
C LEU A 117 5.16 -4.45 -0.26
N LYS A 118 4.67 -5.43 -1.01
CA LYS A 118 5.25 -5.81 -2.30
C LYS A 118 5.12 -4.71 -3.35
N LYS A 119 3.97 -4.05 -3.44
CA LYS A 119 3.77 -2.89 -4.34
C LYS A 119 4.68 -1.72 -3.97
N ALA A 120 4.91 -1.52 -2.70
CA ALA A 120 5.83 -0.50 -2.19
C ALA A 120 7.32 -0.86 -2.39
N GLY A 121 7.63 -2.10 -2.77
CA GLY A 121 9.00 -2.59 -2.94
C GLY A 121 9.77 -2.73 -1.62
N LEU A 122 9.06 -2.84 -0.50
CA LEU A 122 9.68 -2.98 0.82
C LEU A 122 10.08 -4.43 1.12
N THR A 123 11.29 -4.59 1.60
CA THR A 123 11.73 -5.83 2.21
C THR A 123 11.18 -5.98 3.64
N PRO A 124 11.04 -7.21 4.18
CA PRO A 124 10.63 -7.40 5.58
C PRO A 124 11.48 -6.65 6.60
N LYS A 125 12.79 -6.53 6.35
CA LYS A 125 13.72 -5.79 7.22
C LYS A 125 13.47 -4.28 7.20
N GLU A 126 13.23 -3.71 6.04
CA GLU A 126 12.91 -2.29 5.90
C GLU A 126 11.57 -1.99 6.57
N PHE A 127 10.57 -2.85 6.36
CA PHE A 127 9.28 -2.72 7.02
C PHE A 127 9.40 -2.77 8.54
N ALA A 128 10.13 -3.74 9.09
CA ALA A 128 10.38 -3.81 10.53
C ALA A 128 11.05 -2.53 11.07
N SER A 129 12.01 -1.96 10.33
CA SER A 129 12.66 -0.71 10.74
C SER A 129 11.71 0.49 10.73
N ILE A 130 10.77 0.54 9.79
CA ILE A 130 9.72 1.56 9.74
C ILE A 130 8.79 1.43 10.94
N LEU A 131 8.33 0.21 11.25
CA LEU A 131 7.46 -0.05 12.41
C LEU A 131 8.11 0.35 13.73
N GLU A 132 9.41 0.04 13.91
CA GLU A 132 10.14 0.45 15.11
C GLU A 132 10.29 1.98 15.19
N ALA A 133 10.56 2.65 14.06
CA ALA A 133 10.64 4.10 14.02
C ALA A 133 9.29 4.72 14.40
N ASN A 134 8.19 4.25 13.82
CA ASN A 134 6.84 4.73 14.10
C ASN A 134 6.45 4.50 15.57
N LYS A 135 6.80 3.33 16.14
CA LYS A 135 6.57 3.04 17.56
C LYS A 135 7.32 4.00 18.49
N LYS A 136 8.56 4.36 18.14
CA LYS A 136 9.34 5.36 18.89
C LYS A 136 8.74 6.75 18.75
N GLU A 137 8.36 7.13 17.54
CA GLU A 137 7.75 8.44 17.29
C GLU A 137 6.39 8.57 17.98
N SER A 138 5.51 7.55 17.94
CA SER A 138 4.22 7.58 18.64
C SER A 138 4.41 7.83 20.15
N SER A 139 5.39 7.18 20.77
CA SER A 139 5.69 7.39 22.20
C SER A 139 6.15 8.83 22.52
N LEU A 140 6.77 9.51 21.55
CA LEU A 140 7.16 10.91 21.69
C LEU A 140 5.99 11.87 21.43
N ILE A 141 5.06 11.48 20.58
CA ILE A 141 3.89 12.28 20.18
C ILE A 141 2.76 12.19 21.21
N ASP A 142 2.54 11.03 21.79
CA ASP A 142 1.44 10.72 22.70
C ASP A 142 1.29 11.73 23.86
N PRO A 143 2.35 12.20 24.54
CA PRO A 143 2.22 13.19 25.60
C PRO A 143 1.61 14.52 25.11
N PHE A 144 1.92 14.95 23.90
CA PHE A 144 1.39 16.20 23.32
C PHE A 144 -0.07 16.04 22.92
N ILE A 145 -0.42 14.90 22.32
CA ILE A 145 -1.79 14.56 21.93
C ILE A 145 -2.67 14.44 23.18
N SER A 146 -2.24 13.66 24.19
CA SER A 146 -3.01 13.44 25.41
C SER A 146 -3.21 14.69 26.24
N ALA A 147 -2.25 15.61 26.25
CA ALA A 147 -2.38 16.89 26.96
C ALA A 147 -3.36 17.85 26.27
N THR A 148 -3.54 17.72 24.95
CA THR A 148 -4.31 18.70 24.16
C THR A 148 -5.70 18.17 23.80
N LEU A 149 -5.83 16.88 23.45
CA LEU A 149 -7.10 16.29 23.01
C LEU A 149 -7.91 15.72 24.17
N THR A 150 -9.11 16.27 24.34
CA THR A 150 -10.14 15.74 25.24
C THR A 150 -11.23 14.99 24.46
N ASP A 151 -12.16 14.34 25.16
CA ASP A 151 -13.27 13.63 24.53
C ASP A 151 -14.10 14.53 23.61
N ARG A 152 -14.32 15.78 23.99
CA ARG A 152 -15.10 16.75 23.21
C ARG A 152 -14.20 17.81 22.59
N VAL A 153 -14.12 17.80 21.25
CA VAL A 153 -13.38 18.82 20.50
C VAL A 153 -14.08 20.18 20.58
N SER A 154 -13.33 21.24 20.86
CA SER A 154 -13.82 22.61 20.91
C SER A 154 -12.84 23.57 20.26
N LYS A 155 -13.32 24.75 19.81
CA LYS A 155 -12.46 25.78 19.19
C LYS A 155 -11.36 26.26 20.12
N LYS A 156 -11.56 26.19 21.44
CA LYS A 156 -10.53 26.59 22.43
C LYS A 156 -9.27 25.72 22.39
N MET A 157 -9.34 24.56 21.74
CA MET A 157 -8.20 23.64 21.59
C MET A 157 -7.29 24.01 20.42
N ILE A 158 -7.75 24.84 19.48
CA ILE A 158 -6.98 25.18 18.25
C ILE A 158 -5.57 25.71 18.58
N PRO A 159 -5.36 26.66 19.48
CA PRO A 159 -4.00 27.12 19.82
C PRO A 159 -3.11 25.99 20.39
N GLY A 160 -3.70 25.07 21.16
CA GLY A 160 -2.99 23.89 21.67
C GLY A 160 -2.59 22.94 20.54
N LEU A 161 -3.47 22.73 19.54
CA LEU A 161 -3.18 21.90 18.37
C LEU A 161 -2.10 22.53 17.47
N GLU A 162 -2.06 23.84 17.33
CA GLU A 162 -0.97 24.56 16.64
C GLU A 162 0.38 24.34 17.34
N ASN A 163 0.39 24.32 18.66
CA ASN A 163 1.58 23.94 19.44
C ASN A 163 1.99 22.49 19.17
N VAL A 164 1.02 21.55 19.14
CA VAL A 164 1.29 20.16 18.79
C VAL A 164 1.95 20.07 17.40
N ILE A 165 1.42 20.75 16.38
CA ILE A 165 1.99 20.80 15.03
C ILE A 165 3.45 21.26 15.08
N SER A 166 3.76 22.30 15.87
CA SER A 166 5.12 22.82 16.00
C SER A 166 6.08 21.80 16.63
N GLU A 167 5.64 21.09 17.67
CA GLU A 167 6.45 20.04 18.31
C GLU A 167 6.63 18.82 17.40
N LEU A 168 5.58 18.40 16.68
CA LEU A 168 5.67 17.32 15.68
C LEU A 168 6.70 17.63 14.59
N SER A 169 6.76 18.89 14.15
CA SER A 169 7.74 19.33 13.15
C SER A 169 9.18 19.23 13.65
N ARG A 170 9.41 19.32 14.96
CA ARG A 170 10.73 19.12 15.58
C ARG A 170 11.11 17.65 15.71
N ILE A 171 10.13 16.77 15.93
CA ILE A 171 10.33 15.32 16.02
C ILE A 171 10.64 14.74 14.64
N SER A 172 10.04 15.30 13.60
CA SER A 172 10.08 14.85 12.21
C SER A 172 11.42 15.12 11.50
N SER A 173 12.51 14.47 11.89
CA SER A 173 13.83 14.75 11.32
C SER A 173 14.51 13.58 10.59
N ARG A 174 13.87 12.41 10.45
CA ARG A 174 14.51 11.22 9.87
C ARG A 174 13.92 10.83 8.53
N SER A 175 14.80 10.64 7.54
CA SER A 175 14.46 9.94 6.29
C SER A 175 14.30 8.45 6.58
N LEU A 176 13.14 7.89 6.24
CA LEU A 176 12.85 6.46 6.31
C LEU A 176 13.21 5.76 4.99
N PRO A 177 13.43 4.43 5.01
CA PRO A 177 13.64 3.64 3.80
C PRO A 177 12.53 3.87 2.76
N GLY A 178 12.88 3.81 1.47
CA GLY A 178 11.91 3.96 0.38
C GLY A 178 11.30 5.35 0.22
N GLY A 179 11.82 6.39 0.90
CA GLY A 179 11.29 7.76 0.84
C GLY A 179 9.97 7.95 1.61
N TYR A 180 9.64 7.04 2.51
CA TYR A 180 8.47 7.17 3.38
C TYR A 180 8.60 8.37 4.32
N LYS A 181 7.50 9.07 4.51
CA LYS A 181 7.42 10.13 5.51
C LYS A 181 7.34 9.51 6.89
N SER A 182 7.96 10.14 7.88
CA SER A 182 7.82 9.69 9.26
C SER A 182 6.39 9.90 9.77
N LEU A 183 6.00 9.13 10.78
CA LEU A 183 4.69 9.25 11.44
C LEU A 183 4.43 10.69 11.89
N ALA A 184 5.41 11.32 12.52
CA ALA A 184 5.32 12.71 12.97
C ALA A 184 5.05 13.68 11.82
N THR A 185 5.70 13.48 10.66
CA THR A 185 5.48 14.32 9.46
C THR A 185 4.06 14.16 8.95
N THR A 186 3.58 12.92 8.85
CA THR A 186 2.25 12.60 8.32
C THR A 186 1.16 13.15 9.22
N ILE A 187 1.27 12.95 10.53
CA ILE A 187 0.33 13.48 11.54
C ILE A 187 0.36 15.01 11.54
N SER A 188 1.55 15.64 11.53
CA SER A 188 1.68 17.09 11.51
C SER A 188 0.99 17.69 10.28
N GLN A 189 1.20 17.11 9.11
CA GLN A 189 0.60 17.59 7.87
C GLN A 189 -0.92 17.45 7.89
N SER A 190 -1.45 16.28 8.24
CA SER A 190 -2.90 16.03 8.31
C SER A 190 -3.59 16.88 9.39
N LEU A 191 -2.93 17.12 10.53
CA LEU A 191 -3.45 17.99 11.59
C LEU A 191 -3.47 19.45 11.15
N THR A 192 -2.44 19.89 10.43
CA THR A 192 -2.38 21.26 9.86
C THR A 192 -3.56 21.47 8.90
N ASP A 193 -3.82 20.52 8.01
CA ASP A 193 -4.94 20.60 7.08
C ASP A 193 -6.28 20.67 7.82
N ALA A 194 -6.48 19.83 8.83
CA ALA A 194 -7.70 19.84 9.65
C ALA A 194 -7.91 21.14 10.44
N VAL A 195 -6.83 21.74 10.97
CA VAL A 195 -6.89 23.02 11.69
C VAL A 195 -7.20 24.17 10.73
N ASN A 196 -6.59 24.18 9.55
CA ASN A 196 -6.85 25.20 8.53
C ASN A 196 -8.31 25.15 8.07
N GLU A 197 -8.83 23.96 7.75
CA GLU A 197 -10.22 23.77 7.36
C GLU A 197 -11.21 24.16 8.48
N ALA A 198 -10.86 23.87 9.74
CA ALA A 198 -11.65 24.27 10.89
C ALA A 198 -11.69 25.81 11.05
N ASN A 199 -10.58 26.50 10.79
CA ASN A 199 -10.51 27.97 10.83
C ASN A 199 -11.32 28.59 9.69
N GLU A 200 -11.24 28.05 8.48
CA GLU A 200 -12.00 28.53 7.31
C GLU A 200 -13.50 28.30 7.46
N SER A 201 -13.92 27.10 7.87
CA SER A 201 -15.33 26.75 8.05
C SER A 201 -15.96 27.34 9.31
N GLY A 202 -15.12 27.80 10.23
CA GLY A 202 -15.58 28.25 11.56
C GLY A 202 -16.15 27.13 12.43
N GLY A 203 -15.92 25.86 12.07
CA GLY A 203 -16.42 24.66 12.74
C GLY A 203 -15.32 23.84 13.39
N THR A 204 -15.67 22.77 14.10
CA THR A 204 -14.72 21.80 14.69
C THR A 204 -14.83 20.41 14.05
N ALA A 205 -15.66 20.26 13.01
CA ALA A 205 -15.90 18.98 12.35
C ALA A 205 -14.61 18.38 11.75
N PRO A 206 -13.74 19.16 11.04
CA PRO A 206 -12.49 18.63 10.48
C PRO A 206 -11.56 18.06 11.57
N ILE A 207 -11.41 18.76 12.70
CA ILE A 207 -10.58 18.30 13.81
C ILE A 207 -11.20 17.05 14.48
N THR A 208 -12.52 16.98 14.54
CA THR A 208 -13.22 15.81 15.10
C THR A 208 -13.00 14.57 14.22
N GLU A 209 -13.04 14.74 12.91
CA GLU A 209 -12.77 13.65 11.96
C GLU A 209 -11.29 13.24 11.99
N TRP A 210 -10.39 14.20 12.00
CA TRP A 210 -8.97 13.94 12.19
C TRP A 210 -8.70 13.13 13.47
N LYS A 211 -9.32 13.53 14.60
CA LYS A 211 -9.20 12.82 15.86
C LYS A 211 -9.64 11.36 15.77
N LYS A 212 -10.77 11.08 15.12
CA LYS A 212 -11.26 9.71 14.91
C LYS A 212 -10.31 8.86 14.05
N THR A 213 -9.64 9.50 13.10
CA THR A 213 -8.75 8.83 12.17
C THR A 213 -7.39 8.50 12.79
N TRP A 214 -6.85 9.42 13.59
CA TRP A 214 -5.46 9.36 14.04
C TRP A 214 -5.29 9.03 15.52
N THR A 215 -6.35 8.99 16.30
CA THR A 215 -6.22 8.74 17.74
C THR A 215 -7.18 7.68 18.24
N ALA A 216 -6.71 6.86 19.18
CA ALA A 216 -7.52 5.92 19.96
C ALA A 216 -7.55 6.36 21.44
N LYS A 217 -8.50 5.85 22.20
CA LYS A 217 -8.47 6.00 23.65
C LYS A 217 -7.35 5.14 24.22
N SER A 218 -6.57 5.73 25.14
CA SER A 218 -5.56 5.00 25.89
C SER A 218 -6.21 3.94 26.81
N ASP A 219 -5.39 3.08 27.39
CA ASP A 219 -5.84 2.00 28.29
C ASP A 219 -6.64 2.53 29.50
N ASP A 220 -6.35 3.74 29.98
CA ASP A 220 -7.08 4.42 31.03
C ASP A 220 -8.46 4.98 30.60
N LYS A 221 -8.75 4.96 29.28
CA LYS A 221 -9.96 5.48 28.60
C LYS A 221 -10.21 6.98 28.80
N LEU A 222 -9.28 7.72 29.40
CA LEU A 222 -9.40 9.14 29.72
C LEU A 222 -8.63 10.02 28.73
N THR A 223 -7.51 9.52 28.23
CA THR A 223 -6.64 10.23 27.31
C THR A 223 -6.71 9.65 25.89
N HIS A 224 -6.23 10.41 24.94
CA HIS A 224 -6.09 9.97 23.55
C HIS A 224 -4.61 9.80 23.23
N VAL A 225 -4.29 8.73 22.51
CA VAL A 225 -2.96 8.40 22.01
C VAL A 225 -3.02 8.20 20.50
N VAL A 226 -1.89 8.27 19.82
CA VAL A 226 -1.82 8.05 18.37
C VAL A 226 -2.21 6.61 18.06
N ASP A 227 -3.14 6.44 17.13
CA ASP A 227 -3.53 5.14 16.61
C ASP A 227 -2.69 4.78 15.38
N VAL A 228 -1.57 4.09 15.61
CA VAL A 228 -0.68 3.62 14.54
C VAL A 228 -1.32 2.53 13.67
N SER A 229 -2.43 1.93 14.07
CA SER A 229 -3.13 0.93 13.27
C SER A 229 -3.79 1.53 12.01
N GLN A 230 -3.97 2.84 11.99
CA GLN A 230 -4.60 3.57 10.88
C GLN A 230 -3.62 3.91 9.75
N GLU A 231 -2.31 3.76 9.94
CA GLU A 231 -1.30 4.04 8.90
C GLU A 231 -1.37 3.12 7.68
N SER A 232 -2.10 2.03 7.77
CA SER A 232 -2.27 1.08 6.66
C SER A 232 -3.44 1.41 5.72
N ARG A 233 -4.05 2.56 5.87
CA ARG A 233 -5.14 3.05 5.00
C ARG A 233 -4.65 4.21 4.11
#